data_b8756dc51facc89ae75f52340dd68d60
#
_entry.id   b8756dc51facc89ae75f52340dd68d60
#
_cell.length_a   1.000
_cell.length_b   1.000
_cell.length_c   1.000
_cell.angle_alpha   90.00
_cell.angle_beta   90.00
_cell.angle_gamma   90.00
#
_symmetry.space_group_name_H-M   'P 1'
#
loop_
_entity.id
_entity.type
_entity.pdbx_description
1 polymer ?
#
loop_
_entity_poly.entity_id
_entity_poly.type
_entity_poly.pdbx_seq_one_letter_code
_entity_poly.pdbx_strand_id
1 'polypeptide(L)'
;MKAKAMCLPIIANLIILSLLVFPFSVTGEEKTDAVTNKMEESVDSKQQDEVSEKRKQIMKEATAAINETKKALKALEENKPKDALAALEIATGKMVLILARDPDLALAPVDVNVATFDLYATLDSIKGSVAQSEDLLEDGEVQKARSLLSGLGSEIVISVTNIPLATYPDAIKAITPLIDDGKIEEAKAGLQRALNTMVVTKTIIPIPVMRAEAYLEEAEKLTENKERSDEENKKLTDLLDRARTQLEMAELLGYGTKGCFKPMYKQLDEIATKTEGGKGGEGFFEKLKRMVSDVMG
;
A
#
# COMPACT_ATOMS: atom_id res chain seq x y z
N MET A 1 55.87 15.97 -17.62
CA MET A 1 55.95 16.06 -16.15
C MET A 1 54.63 15.53 -15.59
N LYS A 2 54.67 14.39 -14.90
CA LYS A 2 53.48 13.70 -14.36
C LYS A 2 53.24 14.20 -12.93
N ALA A 3 52.07 14.75 -12.64
CA ALA A 3 51.63 15.03 -11.26
C ALA A 3 50.80 13.85 -10.76
N LYS A 4 51.32 13.12 -9.76
CA LYS A 4 50.63 12.08 -8.99
C LYS A 4 49.68 12.76 -7.99
N ALA A 5 48.40 12.46 -8.08
CA ALA A 5 47.44 12.77 -7.01
C ALA A 5 47.60 11.74 -5.89
N MET A 6 47.97 12.23 -4.73
CA MET A 6 48.11 11.47 -3.49
C MET A 6 46.81 11.52 -2.70
N CYS A 7 46.17 10.38 -2.47
CA CYS A 7 45.03 10.26 -1.56
C CYS A 7 45.53 10.32 -0.11
N LEU A 8 45.07 11.32 0.66
CA LEU A 8 45.23 11.34 2.12
C LEU A 8 43.99 10.73 2.77
N PRO A 9 44.12 9.93 3.82
CA PRO A 9 42.99 9.43 4.59
C PRO A 9 42.48 10.52 5.54
N ILE A 10 41.17 10.73 5.49
CA ILE A 10 40.45 11.62 6.41
C ILE A 10 40.33 10.90 7.75
N ILE A 11 41.04 11.39 8.76
CA ILE A 11 40.90 10.96 10.15
C ILE A 11 39.58 11.56 10.69
N ALA A 12 38.62 10.69 11.00
CA ALA A 12 37.37 11.09 11.65
C ALA A 12 37.66 11.52 13.11
N ASN A 13 37.59 12.82 13.37
CA ASN A 13 37.57 13.36 14.73
C ASN A 13 36.16 13.15 15.30
N LEU A 14 36.05 12.24 16.27
CA LEU A 14 34.86 11.99 17.06
C LEU A 14 34.71 13.14 18.08
N ILE A 15 33.91 14.16 17.74
CA ILE A 15 33.49 15.18 18.72
C ILE A 15 32.30 14.60 19.47
N ILE A 16 32.54 14.19 20.70
CA ILE A 16 31.50 13.86 21.67
C ILE A 16 30.85 15.17 22.10
N LEU A 17 29.73 15.50 21.46
CA LEU A 17 28.87 16.60 21.91
C LEU A 17 27.97 16.07 23.02
N SER A 18 28.33 16.40 24.26
CA SER A 18 27.49 16.15 25.43
C SER A 18 26.20 16.95 25.29
N LEU A 19 25.12 16.29 24.87
CA LEU A 19 23.77 16.82 24.94
C LEU A 19 23.40 16.97 26.43
N LEU A 20 23.43 18.21 26.93
CA LEU A 20 22.71 18.61 28.13
C LEU A 20 21.21 18.42 27.82
N VAL A 21 20.64 17.32 28.29
CA VAL A 21 19.20 17.10 28.34
C VAL A 21 18.65 18.09 29.39
N PHE A 22 18.17 19.24 28.93
CA PHE A 22 17.24 20.03 29.70
C PHE A 22 15.90 19.27 29.71
N PRO A 23 15.34 18.99 30.90
CA PRO A 23 13.97 18.51 30.95
C PRO A 23 13.07 19.70 30.57
N PHE A 24 12.68 19.74 29.33
CA PHE A 24 11.55 20.57 28.88
C PHE A 24 10.31 19.91 29.46
N SER A 25 9.88 20.35 30.63
CA SER A 25 8.56 20.01 31.16
C SER A 25 7.53 20.70 30.27
N VAL A 26 7.17 20.06 29.17
CA VAL A 26 5.93 20.35 28.46
C VAL A 26 4.81 19.75 29.30
N THR A 27 4.33 20.53 30.28
CA THR A 27 3.01 20.32 30.88
C THR A 27 1.95 20.83 29.90
N GLY A 28 1.79 20.14 28.80
CA GLY A 28 0.63 20.08 27.98
C GLY A 28 0.35 18.59 27.83
N GLU A 29 -0.47 18.01 28.69
CA GLU A 29 -1.21 16.82 28.35
C GLU A 29 -2.05 17.19 27.12
N GLU A 30 -1.47 17.01 25.92
CA GLU A 30 -2.26 16.72 24.76
C GLU A 30 -3.05 15.47 25.12
N LYS A 31 -4.30 15.67 25.52
CA LYS A 31 -5.28 14.61 25.47
C LYS A 31 -5.30 14.18 24.01
N THR A 32 -4.51 13.15 23.70
CA THR A 32 -4.60 12.47 22.41
C THR A 32 -6.07 12.19 22.27
N ASP A 33 -6.71 12.86 21.30
CA ASP A 33 -8.15 12.92 21.21
C ASP A 33 -8.65 11.47 21.08
N ALA A 34 -9.48 11.02 22.02
CA ALA A 34 -9.99 9.65 22.04
C ALA A 34 -10.65 9.26 20.68
N VAL A 35 -11.10 10.26 19.94
CA VAL A 35 -11.61 10.11 18.58
C VAL A 35 -10.48 9.76 17.62
N THR A 36 -9.33 10.41 17.68
CA THR A 36 -8.19 10.11 16.81
C THR A 36 -7.68 8.70 17.03
N ASN A 37 -7.54 8.26 18.30
CA ASN A 37 -7.13 6.88 18.60
C ASN A 37 -8.12 5.85 18.02
N LYS A 38 -9.42 6.11 18.14
CA LYS A 38 -10.45 5.24 17.59
C LYS A 38 -10.43 5.20 16.05
N MET A 39 -10.05 6.31 15.40
CA MET A 39 -9.88 6.35 13.94
C MET A 39 -8.69 5.49 13.50
N GLU A 40 -7.55 5.60 14.18
CA GLU A 40 -6.37 4.78 13.88
C GLU A 40 -6.69 3.28 14.09
N GLU A 41 -7.38 2.90 15.17
CA GLU A 41 -7.84 1.52 15.38
C GLU A 41 -8.76 1.04 14.25
N SER A 42 -9.65 1.89 13.72
CA SER A 42 -10.52 1.57 12.60
C SER A 42 -9.73 1.36 11.30
N VAL A 43 -8.72 2.21 11.03
CA VAL A 43 -7.82 2.07 9.88
C VAL A 43 -7.04 0.76 9.97
N ASP A 44 -6.45 0.46 11.13
CA ASP A 44 -5.70 -0.77 11.37
C ASP A 44 -6.56 -2.01 11.21
N SER A 45 -7.80 -1.99 11.72
CA SER A 45 -8.75 -3.10 11.56
C SER A 45 -9.09 -3.36 10.09
N LYS A 46 -9.44 -2.32 9.33
CA LYS A 46 -9.73 -2.44 7.89
C LYS A 46 -8.52 -2.95 7.10
N GLN A 47 -7.32 -2.45 7.42
CA GLN A 47 -6.07 -2.97 6.83
C GLN A 47 -5.91 -4.46 7.10
N GLN A 48 -6.11 -4.91 8.35
CA GLN A 48 -5.98 -6.31 8.73
C GLN A 48 -6.99 -7.20 8.01
N ASP A 49 -8.23 -6.73 7.84
CA ASP A 49 -9.27 -7.46 7.13
C ASP A 49 -8.92 -7.64 5.65
N GLU A 50 -8.53 -6.58 4.95
CA GLU A 50 -8.12 -6.63 3.54
C GLU A 50 -6.91 -7.57 3.33
N VAL A 51 -5.89 -7.45 4.18
CA VAL A 51 -4.71 -8.32 4.14
C VAL A 51 -5.08 -9.77 4.39
N SER A 52 -5.97 -10.03 5.35
CA SER A 52 -6.45 -11.38 5.67
C SER A 52 -7.19 -11.99 4.49
N GLU A 53 -8.07 -11.24 3.82
CA GLU A 53 -8.76 -11.71 2.62
C GLU A 53 -7.78 -12.05 1.48
N LYS A 54 -6.78 -11.19 1.22
CA LYS A 54 -5.75 -11.47 0.20
C LYS A 54 -4.92 -12.69 0.57
N ARG A 55 -4.57 -12.88 1.85
CA ARG A 55 -3.83 -14.06 2.31
C ARG A 55 -4.62 -15.36 2.19
N LYS A 56 -5.95 -15.33 2.38
CA LYS A 56 -6.81 -16.50 2.15
C LYS A 56 -6.79 -16.96 0.69
N GLN A 57 -6.52 -16.07 -0.26
CA GLN A 57 -6.42 -16.37 -1.68
C GLN A 57 -5.10 -17.05 -2.07
N ILE A 58 -4.08 -17.08 -1.18
CA ILE A 58 -2.80 -17.74 -1.46
C ILE A 58 -3.02 -19.22 -1.72
N MET A 59 -2.56 -19.68 -2.88
CA MET A 59 -2.68 -21.07 -3.30
C MET A 59 -1.48 -21.88 -2.80
N LYS A 60 -1.74 -22.88 -1.97
CA LYS A 60 -0.69 -23.76 -1.43
C LYS A 60 0.07 -24.49 -2.53
N GLU A 61 -0.63 -24.92 -3.57
CA GLU A 61 -0.04 -25.58 -4.74
C GLU A 61 0.90 -24.64 -5.50
N ALA A 62 0.51 -23.37 -5.69
CA ALA A 62 1.34 -22.38 -6.36
C ALA A 62 2.59 -22.05 -5.54
N THR A 63 2.44 -21.85 -4.23
CA THR A 63 3.57 -21.64 -3.32
C THR A 63 4.52 -22.83 -3.33
N ALA A 64 3.99 -24.08 -3.34
CA ALA A 64 4.80 -25.28 -3.43
C ALA A 64 5.54 -25.36 -4.78
N ALA A 65 4.90 -25.01 -5.91
CA ALA A 65 5.54 -24.99 -7.23
C ALA A 65 6.74 -24.02 -7.28
N ILE A 66 6.61 -22.81 -6.72
CA ILE A 66 7.73 -21.86 -6.61
C ILE A 66 8.86 -22.39 -5.75
N ASN A 67 8.53 -22.97 -4.61
CA ASN A 67 9.54 -23.54 -3.70
C ASN A 67 10.31 -24.70 -4.35
N GLU A 68 9.63 -25.59 -5.08
CA GLU A 68 10.29 -26.65 -5.82
C GLU A 68 11.11 -26.11 -7.01
N THR A 69 10.67 -25.05 -7.68
CA THR A 69 11.48 -24.39 -8.72
C THR A 69 12.78 -23.79 -8.14
N LYS A 70 12.69 -23.11 -6.98
CA LYS A 70 13.86 -22.61 -6.26
C LYS A 70 14.80 -23.76 -5.82
N LYS A 71 14.24 -24.86 -5.38
CA LYS A 71 14.98 -26.05 -4.98
C LYS A 71 15.69 -26.70 -6.18
N ALA A 72 15.04 -26.74 -7.35
CA ALA A 72 15.67 -27.18 -8.59
C ALA A 72 16.87 -26.31 -8.97
N LEU A 73 16.73 -24.98 -8.92
CA LEU A 73 17.85 -24.05 -9.17
C LEU A 73 19.02 -24.31 -8.22
N LYS A 74 18.74 -24.44 -6.91
CA LYS A 74 19.77 -24.77 -5.91
C LYS A 74 20.44 -26.11 -6.18
N ALA A 75 19.68 -27.13 -6.57
CA ALA A 75 20.24 -28.45 -6.90
C ALA A 75 21.19 -28.37 -8.11
N LEU A 76 20.88 -27.56 -9.12
CA LEU A 76 21.82 -27.33 -10.24
C LEU A 76 23.08 -26.56 -9.81
N GLU A 77 22.97 -25.60 -8.89
CA GLU A 77 24.13 -24.91 -8.31
C GLU A 77 25.04 -25.89 -7.53
N GLU A 78 24.46 -26.92 -6.91
CA GLU A 78 25.17 -27.98 -6.20
C GLU A 78 25.61 -29.14 -7.11
N ASN A 79 25.49 -29.03 -8.45
CA ASN A 79 25.77 -30.08 -9.43
C ASN A 79 24.99 -31.40 -9.20
N LYS A 80 23.70 -31.27 -8.81
CA LYS A 80 22.78 -32.39 -8.56
C LYS A 80 21.63 -32.38 -9.59
N PRO A 81 21.87 -32.69 -10.87
CA PRO A 81 20.84 -32.57 -11.93
C PRO A 81 19.64 -33.49 -11.71
N LYS A 82 19.83 -34.67 -11.11
CA LYS A 82 18.71 -35.59 -10.80
C LYS A 82 17.76 -35.01 -9.75
N ASP A 83 18.29 -34.35 -8.73
CA ASP A 83 17.47 -33.71 -7.70
C ASP A 83 16.72 -32.49 -8.28
N ALA A 84 17.36 -31.79 -9.22
CA ALA A 84 16.72 -30.69 -9.94
C ALA A 84 15.52 -31.18 -10.77
N LEU A 85 15.69 -32.27 -11.54
CA LEU A 85 14.62 -32.86 -12.33
C LEU A 85 13.43 -33.33 -11.45
N ALA A 86 13.72 -33.99 -10.33
CA ALA A 86 12.69 -34.41 -9.38
C ALA A 86 11.89 -33.21 -8.80
N ALA A 87 12.58 -32.11 -8.49
CA ALA A 87 11.93 -30.89 -8.02
C ALA A 87 11.06 -30.24 -9.11
N LEU A 88 11.52 -30.21 -10.40
CA LEU A 88 10.74 -29.69 -11.53
C LEU A 88 9.52 -30.56 -11.84
N GLU A 89 9.60 -31.87 -11.66
CA GLU A 89 8.44 -32.77 -11.79
C GLU A 89 7.34 -32.39 -10.77
N ILE A 90 7.72 -32.19 -9.51
CA ILE A 90 6.79 -31.77 -8.46
C ILE A 90 6.20 -30.39 -8.79
N ALA A 91 7.03 -29.43 -9.18
CA ALA A 91 6.59 -28.08 -9.54
C ALA A 91 5.56 -28.11 -10.67
N THR A 92 5.85 -28.87 -11.74
CA THR A 92 4.96 -29.04 -12.89
C THR A 92 3.65 -29.71 -12.49
N GLY A 93 3.70 -30.79 -11.71
CA GLY A 93 2.50 -31.47 -11.20
C GLY A 93 1.58 -30.55 -10.39
N LYS A 94 2.14 -29.68 -9.55
CA LYS A 94 1.37 -28.71 -8.78
C LYS A 94 0.65 -27.70 -9.70
N MET A 95 1.31 -27.19 -10.72
CA MET A 95 0.69 -26.25 -11.68
C MET A 95 -0.40 -26.92 -12.52
N VAL A 96 -0.20 -28.17 -12.94
CA VAL A 96 -1.24 -28.96 -13.64
C VAL A 96 -2.49 -29.14 -12.78
N LEU A 97 -2.34 -29.35 -11.46
CA LEU A 97 -3.48 -29.46 -10.54
C LEU A 97 -4.25 -28.14 -10.42
N ILE A 98 -3.57 -27.00 -10.42
CA ILE A 98 -4.23 -25.68 -10.40
C ILE A 98 -5.06 -25.52 -11.65
N LEU A 99 -4.46 -25.69 -12.83
CA LEU A 99 -5.13 -25.54 -14.13
C LEU A 99 -6.25 -26.55 -14.36
N ALA A 100 -6.16 -27.76 -13.78
CA ALA A 100 -7.23 -28.74 -13.84
C ALA A 100 -8.48 -28.35 -13.03
N ARG A 101 -8.29 -27.58 -11.93
CA ARG A 101 -9.38 -27.07 -11.09
C ARG A 101 -9.98 -25.78 -11.64
N ASP A 102 -9.13 -24.92 -12.16
CA ASP A 102 -9.51 -23.61 -12.71
C ASP A 102 -8.70 -23.34 -14.00
N PRO A 103 -9.22 -23.82 -15.14
CA PRO A 103 -8.52 -23.68 -16.43
C PRO A 103 -8.36 -22.24 -16.91
N ASP A 104 -9.22 -21.33 -16.46
CA ASP A 104 -9.24 -19.92 -16.86
C ASP A 104 -8.44 -19.02 -15.91
N LEU A 105 -7.86 -19.58 -14.86
CA LEU A 105 -7.06 -18.82 -13.91
C LEU A 105 -5.79 -18.29 -14.57
N ALA A 106 -5.72 -16.98 -14.74
CA ALA A 106 -4.55 -16.34 -15.35
C ALA A 106 -3.35 -16.21 -14.40
N LEU A 107 -3.62 -15.91 -13.12
CA LEU A 107 -2.62 -15.61 -12.09
C LEU A 107 -2.89 -16.43 -10.81
N ALA A 108 -1.88 -17.17 -10.35
CA ALA A 108 -1.97 -17.93 -9.10
C ALA A 108 -1.22 -17.21 -7.97
N PRO A 109 -1.90 -16.70 -6.94
CA PRO A 109 -1.27 -15.95 -5.85
C PRO A 109 -0.40 -16.87 -4.97
N VAL A 110 0.83 -16.40 -4.66
CA VAL A 110 1.84 -17.14 -3.88
C VAL A 110 2.31 -16.40 -2.64
N ASP A 111 2.20 -15.07 -2.63
CA ASP A 111 2.68 -14.26 -1.51
C ASP A 111 1.92 -12.92 -1.43
N VAL A 112 1.77 -12.39 -0.23
CA VAL A 112 1.17 -11.07 0.05
C VAL A 112 2.11 -10.26 0.91
N ASN A 113 2.51 -9.10 0.41
CA ASN A 113 3.29 -8.11 1.13
C ASN A 113 2.47 -6.84 1.32
N VAL A 114 2.64 -6.17 2.47
CA VAL A 114 1.95 -4.93 2.81
C VAL A 114 2.98 -3.87 3.16
N ALA A 115 2.83 -2.69 2.58
CA ALA A 115 3.60 -1.51 2.92
C ALA A 115 2.63 -0.38 3.25
N THR A 116 2.83 0.29 4.38
CA THR A 116 2.05 1.45 4.80
C THR A 116 2.92 2.69 4.70
N PHE A 117 2.42 3.68 3.98
CA PHE A 117 2.98 5.02 3.89
C PHE A 117 1.96 5.97 4.50
N ASP A 118 2.32 6.70 5.54
CA ASP A 118 1.42 7.64 6.18
C ASP A 118 2.05 9.04 6.19
N LEU A 119 1.38 9.97 5.53
CA LEU A 119 1.88 11.34 5.38
C LEU A 119 1.28 12.25 6.44
N TYR A 120 2.10 12.65 7.40
CA TYR A 120 1.76 13.67 8.39
C TYR A 120 2.14 15.05 7.87
N ALA A 121 1.21 15.70 7.15
CA ALA A 121 1.42 17.01 6.55
C ALA A 121 0.14 17.85 6.58
N THR A 122 0.30 19.17 6.55
CA THR A 122 -0.84 20.09 6.38
C THR A 122 -1.24 20.17 4.92
N LEU A 123 -2.51 20.52 4.64
CA LEU A 123 -3.00 20.72 3.28
C LEU A 123 -2.16 21.76 2.51
N ASP A 124 -1.70 22.81 3.20
CA ASP A 124 -0.89 23.86 2.57
C ASP A 124 0.52 23.37 2.20
N SER A 125 1.13 22.52 3.04
CA SER A 125 2.43 21.93 2.69
C SER A 125 2.32 20.96 1.52
N ILE A 126 1.23 20.18 1.43
CA ILE A 126 0.96 19.31 0.28
C ILE A 126 0.78 20.15 -0.99
N LYS A 127 -0.06 21.20 -0.94
CA LYS A 127 -0.25 22.12 -2.07
C LYS A 127 1.07 22.73 -2.53
N GLY A 128 1.90 23.18 -1.59
CA GLY A 128 3.22 23.73 -1.90
C GLY A 128 4.12 22.73 -2.60
N SER A 129 4.17 21.47 -2.12
CA SER A 129 4.97 20.42 -2.74
C SER A 129 4.47 20.01 -4.12
N VAL A 130 3.15 19.98 -4.34
CA VAL A 130 2.54 19.73 -5.65
C VAL A 130 2.92 20.84 -6.62
N ALA A 131 2.71 22.11 -6.25
CA ALA A 131 3.06 23.25 -7.09
C ALA A 131 4.55 23.27 -7.46
N GLN A 132 5.43 23.05 -6.48
CA GLN A 132 6.88 22.94 -6.73
C GLN A 132 7.20 21.80 -7.70
N SER A 133 6.48 20.69 -7.63
CA SER A 133 6.68 19.55 -8.53
C SER A 133 6.22 19.88 -9.95
N GLU A 134 5.14 20.65 -10.10
CA GLU A 134 4.64 21.16 -11.38
C GLU A 134 5.68 22.08 -12.02
N ASP A 135 6.22 23.08 -11.29
CA ASP A 135 7.28 23.99 -11.76
C ASP A 135 8.52 23.21 -12.24
N LEU A 136 8.96 22.22 -11.45
CA LEU A 136 10.12 21.39 -11.82
C LEU A 136 9.87 20.54 -13.08
N LEU A 137 8.64 20.07 -13.29
CA LEU A 137 8.28 19.33 -14.51
C LEU A 137 8.21 20.27 -15.72
N GLU A 138 7.71 21.49 -15.58
CA GLU A 138 7.72 22.52 -16.63
C GLU A 138 9.15 22.89 -17.05
N ASP A 139 10.08 22.97 -16.09
CA ASP A 139 11.51 23.21 -16.33
C ASP A 139 12.26 21.97 -16.85
N GLY A 140 11.59 20.82 -17.01
CA GLY A 140 12.20 19.56 -17.46
C GLY A 140 13.05 18.85 -16.40
N GLU A 141 13.03 19.30 -15.13
CA GLU A 141 13.77 18.73 -14.01
C GLU A 141 13.08 17.50 -13.41
N VAL A 142 12.74 16.53 -14.26
CA VAL A 142 11.91 15.34 -13.94
C VAL A 142 12.40 14.56 -12.72
N GLN A 143 13.71 14.42 -12.52
CA GLN A 143 14.23 13.65 -11.38
C GLN A 143 14.07 14.38 -10.04
N LYS A 144 14.12 15.71 -10.04
CA LYS A 144 13.83 16.51 -8.84
C LYS A 144 12.33 16.45 -8.51
N ALA A 145 11.45 16.62 -9.50
CA ALA A 145 10.01 16.47 -9.35
C ALA A 145 9.64 15.08 -8.80
N ARG A 146 10.25 14.01 -9.36
CA ARG A 146 10.04 12.64 -8.89
C ARG A 146 10.41 12.47 -7.41
N SER A 147 11.49 13.11 -6.95
CA SER A 147 11.89 13.05 -5.54
C SER A 147 10.86 13.65 -4.61
N LEU A 148 10.23 14.77 -4.99
CA LEU A 148 9.14 15.37 -4.21
C LEU A 148 7.87 14.51 -4.27
N LEU A 149 7.44 14.13 -5.48
CA LEU A 149 6.21 13.35 -5.70
C LEU A 149 6.24 12.00 -4.99
N SER A 150 7.41 11.34 -4.91
CA SER A 150 7.53 10.05 -4.21
C SER A 150 7.26 10.13 -2.69
N GLY A 151 7.30 11.32 -2.10
CA GLY A 151 6.96 11.58 -0.71
C GLY A 151 5.50 11.95 -0.47
N LEU A 152 4.72 12.13 -1.54
CA LEU A 152 3.31 12.56 -1.46
C LEU A 152 2.34 11.36 -1.51
N GLY A 153 2.64 10.31 -0.76
CA GLY A 153 1.76 9.14 -0.61
C GLY A 153 1.28 9.00 0.83
N SER A 154 -0.01 8.78 1.03
CA SER A 154 -0.61 8.38 2.32
C SER A 154 -1.53 7.21 2.06
N GLU A 155 -0.97 5.98 2.04
CA GLU A 155 -1.64 4.82 1.49
C GLU A 155 -1.13 3.51 2.09
N ILE A 156 -1.99 2.51 2.07
CA ILE A 156 -1.63 1.12 2.31
C ILE A 156 -1.52 0.44 0.94
N VAL A 157 -0.35 -0.11 0.65
CA VAL A 157 -0.07 -0.84 -0.60
C VAL A 157 -0.03 -2.33 -0.30
N ILE A 158 -1.04 -3.07 -0.75
CA ILE A 158 -1.08 -4.54 -0.67
C ILE A 158 -0.57 -5.09 -2.01
N SER A 159 0.59 -5.74 -1.98
CA SER A 159 1.22 -6.34 -3.15
C SER A 159 1.04 -7.86 -3.12
N VAL A 160 0.40 -8.42 -4.14
CA VAL A 160 0.24 -9.87 -4.30
C VAL A 160 1.16 -10.34 -5.40
N THR A 161 2.08 -11.26 -5.07
CA THR A 161 2.95 -11.93 -6.05
C THR A 161 2.24 -13.14 -6.60
N ASN A 162 2.22 -13.26 -7.93
CA ASN A 162 1.48 -14.30 -8.63
C ASN A 162 2.35 -15.04 -9.65
N ILE A 163 2.08 -16.32 -9.85
CA ILE A 163 2.57 -17.10 -10.99
C ILE A 163 1.70 -16.79 -12.21
N PRO A 164 2.26 -16.35 -13.36
CA PRO A 164 1.51 -16.27 -14.62
C PRO A 164 1.33 -17.67 -15.22
N LEU A 165 0.14 -18.24 -15.05
CA LEU A 165 -0.15 -19.64 -15.42
C LEU A 165 -0.13 -19.90 -16.94
N ALA A 166 -0.28 -18.86 -17.75
CA ALA A 166 -0.19 -19.00 -19.21
C ALA A 166 1.24 -19.27 -19.71
N THR A 167 2.29 -18.90 -18.96
CA THR A 167 3.67 -18.94 -19.45
C THR A 167 4.62 -19.72 -18.56
N TYR A 168 4.44 -19.66 -17.25
CA TYR A 168 5.36 -20.25 -16.30
C TYR A 168 5.47 -21.78 -16.40
N PRO A 169 4.37 -22.57 -16.55
CA PRO A 169 4.44 -24.02 -16.71
C PRO A 169 5.28 -24.45 -17.91
N ASP A 170 5.12 -23.77 -19.03
CA ASP A 170 5.86 -24.09 -20.26
C ASP A 170 7.34 -23.68 -20.17
N ALA A 171 7.62 -22.55 -19.49
CA ALA A 171 9.00 -22.16 -19.21
C ALA A 171 9.74 -23.22 -18.38
N ILE A 172 9.08 -23.79 -17.36
CA ILE A 172 9.64 -24.85 -16.54
C ILE A 172 9.86 -26.15 -17.34
N LYS A 173 8.90 -26.55 -18.15
CA LYS A 173 9.01 -27.74 -19.00
C LYS A 173 10.16 -27.60 -20.03
N ALA A 174 10.36 -26.42 -20.60
CA ALA A 174 11.45 -26.17 -21.54
C ALA A 174 12.86 -26.29 -20.95
N ILE A 175 13.00 -26.26 -19.61
CA ILE A 175 14.28 -26.38 -18.92
C ILE A 175 14.70 -27.85 -18.76
N THR A 176 13.75 -28.77 -18.64
CA THR A 176 14.03 -30.21 -18.45
C THR A 176 15.01 -30.79 -19.48
N PRO A 177 14.80 -30.59 -20.82
CA PRO A 177 15.76 -31.09 -21.79
C PRO A 177 17.16 -30.49 -21.69
N LEU A 178 17.29 -29.24 -21.21
CA LEU A 178 18.59 -28.61 -21.02
C LEU A 178 19.40 -29.33 -19.90
N ILE A 179 18.70 -29.81 -18.87
CA ILE A 179 19.34 -30.57 -17.79
C ILE A 179 19.76 -31.95 -18.29
N ASP A 180 18.90 -32.63 -19.06
CA ASP A 180 19.19 -33.96 -19.64
C ASP A 180 20.37 -33.91 -20.63
N ASP A 181 20.49 -32.81 -21.40
CA ASP A 181 21.58 -32.56 -22.33
C ASP A 181 22.90 -32.13 -21.64
N GLY A 182 22.89 -31.97 -20.32
CA GLY A 182 24.05 -31.48 -19.54
C GLY A 182 24.33 -29.97 -19.69
N LYS A 183 23.39 -29.18 -20.27
CA LYS A 183 23.47 -27.72 -20.44
C LYS A 183 23.10 -27.00 -19.14
N ILE A 184 23.84 -27.29 -18.07
CA ILE A 184 23.49 -26.89 -16.70
C ILE A 184 23.42 -25.35 -16.54
N GLU A 185 24.36 -24.61 -17.13
CA GLU A 185 24.36 -23.14 -17.03
C GLU A 185 23.14 -22.51 -17.77
N GLU A 186 22.75 -23.06 -18.91
CA GLU A 186 21.55 -22.63 -19.62
C GLU A 186 20.27 -22.96 -18.82
N ALA A 187 20.23 -24.12 -18.18
CA ALA A 187 19.12 -24.53 -17.31
C ALA A 187 18.99 -23.60 -16.08
N LYS A 188 20.10 -23.28 -15.41
CA LYS A 188 20.12 -22.29 -14.30
C LYS A 188 19.58 -20.94 -14.74
N ALA A 189 20.11 -20.41 -15.88
CA ALA A 189 19.67 -19.14 -16.43
C ALA A 189 18.17 -19.17 -16.81
N GLY A 190 17.68 -20.31 -17.29
CA GLY A 190 16.25 -20.54 -17.59
C GLY A 190 15.39 -20.47 -16.32
N LEU A 191 15.79 -21.19 -15.27
CA LEU A 191 15.07 -21.18 -13.96
C LEU A 191 15.08 -19.78 -13.33
N GLN A 192 16.22 -19.08 -13.39
CA GLN A 192 16.31 -17.71 -12.89
C GLN A 192 15.37 -16.76 -13.64
N ARG A 193 15.30 -16.87 -14.97
CA ARG A 193 14.34 -16.10 -15.78
C ARG A 193 12.90 -16.43 -15.40
N ALA A 194 12.55 -17.72 -15.29
CA ALA A 194 11.22 -18.13 -14.89
C ALA A 194 10.81 -17.53 -13.52
N LEU A 195 11.70 -17.62 -12.52
CA LEU A 195 11.48 -17.03 -11.20
C LEU A 195 11.34 -15.49 -11.22
N ASN A 196 11.95 -14.82 -12.21
CA ASN A 196 11.86 -13.37 -12.38
C ASN A 196 10.61 -12.92 -13.19
N THR A 197 9.81 -13.85 -13.71
CA THR A 197 8.58 -13.54 -14.46
C THR A 197 7.33 -13.43 -13.59
N MET A 198 7.47 -13.43 -12.25
CA MET A 198 6.33 -13.26 -11.34
C MET A 198 5.62 -11.93 -11.58
N VAL A 199 4.30 -11.98 -11.58
CA VAL A 199 3.44 -10.81 -11.74
C VAL A 199 3.05 -10.28 -10.36
N VAL A 200 3.40 -9.02 -10.09
CA VAL A 200 2.98 -8.34 -8.86
C VAL A 200 1.77 -7.47 -9.18
N THR A 201 0.62 -7.81 -8.59
CA THR A 201 -0.57 -6.96 -8.58
C THR A 201 -0.58 -6.12 -7.30
N LYS A 202 -1.05 -4.86 -7.39
CA LYS A 202 -1.10 -3.96 -6.25
C LYS A 202 -2.53 -3.45 -6.06
N THR A 203 -2.97 -3.45 -4.81
CA THR A 203 -4.16 -2.74 -4.35
C THR A 203 -3.68 -1.57 -3.50
N ILE A 204 -4.14 -0.37 -3.81
CA ILE A 204 -3.80 0.86 -3.09
C ILE A 204 -5.04 1.29 -2.32
N ILE A 205 -4.90 1.48 -1.01
CA ILE A 205 -5.97 1.93 -0.11
C ILE A 205 -5.54 3.27 0.49
N PRO A 206 -6.17 4.39 0.09
CA PRO A 206 -5.81 5.72 0.58
C PRO A 206 -6.17 5.90 2.05
N ILE A 207 -5.17 6.14 2.92
CA ILE A 207 -5.39 6.36 4.36
C ILE A 207 -6.31 7.57 4.63
N PRO A 208 -6.18 8.72 3.94
CA PRO A 208 -7.10 9.84 4.17
C PRO A 208 -8.56 9.49 3.88
N VAL A 209 -8.83 8.64 2.88
CA VAL A 209 -10.19 8.18 2.57
C VAL A 209 -10.74 7.30 3.68
N MET A 210 -9.94 6.36 4.20
CA MET A 210 -10.32 5.53 5.34
C MET A 210 -10.60 6.35 6.60
N ARG A 211 -9.75 7.36 6.89
CA ARG A 211 -9.95 8.28 8.01
C ARG A 211 -11.23 9.11 7.84
N ALA A 212 -11.49 9.61 6.64
CA ALA A 212 -12.74 10.33 6.35
C ALA A 212 -13.97 9.45 6.63
N GLU A 213 -13.95 8.19 6.17
CA GLU A 213 -15.03 7.25 6.42
C GLU A 213 -15.24 6.99 7.91
N ALA A 214 -14.18 6.78 8.67
CA ALA A 214 -14.26 6.56 10.12
C ALA A 214 -14.81 7.80 10.86
N TYR A 215 -14.43 9.03 10.47
CA TYR A 215 -15.05 10.25 11.01
C TYR A 215 -16.53 10.35 10.68
N LEU A 216 -16.94 9.96 9.47
CA LEU A 216 -18.34 9.96 9.07
C LEU A 216 -19.17 8.92 9.84
N GLU A 217 -18.62 7.74 10.13
CA GLU A 217 -19.27 6.73 10.96
C GLU A 217 -19.53 7.23 12.39
N GLU A 218 -18.56 7.94 12.99
CA GLU A 218 -18.77 8.52 14.32
C GLU A 218 -19.72 9.72 14.30
N ALA A 219 -19.68 10.53 13.25
CA ALA A 219 -20.63 11.63 13.06
C ALA A 219 -22.05 11.11 12.92
N GLU A 220 -22.27 10.04 12.15
CA GLU A 220 -23.58 9.40 11.98
C GLU A 220 -24.15 8.91 13.30
N LYS A 221 -23.35 8.18 14.12
CA LYS A 221 -23.76 7.70 15.45
C LYS A 221 -24.25 8.83 16.35
N LEU A 222 -23.60 10.00 16.30
CA LEU A 222 -24.05 11.17 17.05
C LEU A 222 -25.42 11.66 16.58
N THR A 223 -25.73 11.54 15.28
CA THR A 223 -27.02 12.01 14.73
C THR A 223 -28.21 11.10 15.07
N GLU A 224 -27.97 9.88 15.54
CA GLU A 224 -29.02 8.99 16.05
C GLU A 224 -29.69 9.57 17.31
N ASN A 225 -28.93 10.31 18.15
CA ASN A 225 -29.46 11.06 19.28
C ASN A 225 -30.08 12.39 18.80
N LYS A 226 -31.43 12.50 18.85
CA LYS A 226 -32.15 13.73 18.46
C LYS A 226 -32.13 14.81 19.55
N GLU A 227 -31.72 14.47 20.76
CA GLU A 227 -31.65 15.37 21.93
C GLU A 227 -30.15 15.64 22.29
N ARG A 228 -29.32 15.90 21.27
CA ARG A 228 -27.91 16.18 21.46
C ARG A 228 -27.68 17.43 22.28
N SER A 229 -26.74 17.35 23.21
CA SER A 229 -26.21 18.50 23.93
C SER A 229 -25.42 19.43 23.00
N ASP A 230 -25.14 20.65 23.44
CA ASP A 230 -24.29 21.60 22.69
C ASP A 230 -22.88 21.05 22.49
N GLU A 231 -22.36 20.27 23.43
CA GLU A 231 -21.06 19.62 23.32
C GLU A 231 -21.08 18.53 22.24
N GLU A 232 -22.14 17.71 22.19
CA GLU A 232 -22.30 16.69 21.12
C GLU A 232 -22.50 17.34 19.76
N ASN A 233 -23.22 18.44 19.64
CA ASN A 233 -23.37 19.19 18.41
C ASN A 233 -22.02 19.78 17.94
N LYS A 234 -21.20 20.33 18.86
CA LYS A 234 -19.86 20.78 18.56
C LYS A 234 -18.96 19.65 18.10
N LYS A 235 -19.04 18.47 18.75
CA LYS A 235 -18.29 17.29 18.35
C LYS A 235 -18.72 16.80 16.95
N LEU A 236 -20.01 16.84 16.63
CA LEU A 236 -20.51 16.50 15.29
C LEU A 236 -19.89 17.42 14.22
N THR A 237 -19.88 18.73 14.46
CA THR A 237 -19.27 19.70 13.54
C THR A 237 -17.76 19.39 13.34
N ASP A 238 -17.02 19.17 14.43
CA ASP A 238 -15.59 18.83 14.36
C ASP A 238 -15.33 17.54 13.56
N LEU A 239 -16.16 16.51 13.73
CA LEU A 239 -16.06 15.26 12.96
C LEU A 239 -16.29 15.48 11.46
N LEU A 240 -17.28 16.29 11.09
CA LEU A 240 -17.56 16.62 9.68
C LEU A 240 -16.43 17.45 9.07
N ASP A 241 -15.85 18.40 9.81
CA ASP A 241 -14.70 19.22 9.37
C ASP A 241 -13.44 18.36 9.21
N ARG A 242 -13.20 17.43 10.13
CA ARG A 242 -12.10 16.45 10.00
C ARG A 242 -12.28 15.54 8.80
N ALA A 243 -13.50 15.02 8.58
CA ALA A 243 -13.80 14.21 7.39
C ALA A 243 -13.53 15.01 6.11
N ARG A 244 -13.94 16.27 6.05
CA ARG A 244 -13.66 17.18 4.93
C ARG A 244 -12.16 17.35 4.70
N THR A 245 -11.40 17.62 5.75
CA THR A 245 -9.94 17.80 5.69
C THR A 245 -9.26 16.56 5.11
N GLN A 246 -9.69 15.36 5.52
CA GLN A 246 -9.15 14.11 5.00
C GLN A 246 -9.52 13.89 3.52
N LEU A 247 -10.74 14.24 3.09
CA LEU A 247 -11.13 14.18 1.67
C LEU A 247 -10.35 15.20 0.82
N GLU A 248 -10.10 16.40 1.34
CA GLU A 248 -9.25 17.40 0.69
C GLU A 248 -7.80 16.91 0.56
N MET A 249 -7.29 16.24 1.58
CA MET A 249 -5.98 15.61 1.53
C MET A 249 -5.93 14.52 0.44
N ALA A 250 -6.96 13.66 0.37
CA ALA A 250 -7.07 12.62 -0.65
C ALA A 250 -7.12 13.21 -2.07
N GLU A 251 -7.88 14.31 -2.28
CA GLU A 251 -7.94 15.01 -3.56
C GLU A 251 -6.57 15.60 -3.95
N LEU A 252 -5.88 16.28 -3.04
CA LEU A 252 -4.57 16.88 -3.27
C LEU A 252 -3.48 15.84 -3.56
N LEU A 253 -3.57 14.67 -2.94
CA LEU A 253 -2.66 13.54 -3.18
C LEU A 253 -3.00 12.75 -4.46
N GLY A 254 -4.10 13.10 -5.15
CA GLY A 254 -4.46 12.50 -6.43
C GLY A 254 -5.14 11.14 -6.35
N TYR A 255 -5.72 10.75 -5.22
CA TYR A 255 -6.47 9.49 -5.08
C TYR A 255 -7.84 9.49 -5.78
N GLY A 256 -8.20 10.58 -6.40
CA GLY A 256 -9.39 10.72 -7.23
C GLY A 256 -9.39 12.04 -7.98
N THR A 257 -10.36 12.22 -8.87
CA THR A 257 -10.51 13.47 -9.62
C THR A 257 -11.37 14.48 -8.85
N LYS A 258 -11.24 15.78 -9.18
CA LYS A 258 -12.13 16.83 -8.66
C LYS A 258 -13.61 16.49 -8.85
N GLY A 259 -13.95 15.76 -9.92
CA GLY A 259 -15.31 15.30 -10.19
C GLY A 259 -15.84 14.31 -9.16
N CYS A 260 -14.97 13.51 -8.54
CA CYS A 260 -15.33 12.56 -7.48
C CYS A 260 -15.55 13.28 -6.14
N PHE A 261 -14.67 14.22 -5.78
CA PHE A 261 -14.70 14.89 -4.46
C PHE A 261 -15.75 16.01 -4.35
N LYS A 262 -16.00 16.76 -5.42
CA LYS A 262 -16.97 17.86 -5.39
C LYS A 262 -18.38 17.46 -4.93
N PRO A 263 -18.97 16.32 -5.36
CA PRO A 263 -20.24 15.85 -4.82
C PRO A 263 -20.17 15.47 -3.34
N MET A 264 -19.02 14.98 -2.84
CA MET A 264 -18.82 14.64 -1.44
C MET A 264 -18.83 15.88 -0.56
N TYR A 265 -18.12 16.95 -0.95
CA TYR A 265 -18.16 18.22 -0.23
C TYR A 265 -19.57 18.80 -0.14
N LYS A 266 -20.31 18.77 -1.27
CA LYS A 266 -21.70 19.20 -1.26
C LYS A 266 -22.56 18.36 -0.31
N GLN A 267 -22.35 17.05 -0.26
CA GLN A 267 -23.08 16.16 0.65
C GLN A 267 -22.71 16.42 2.11
N LEU A 268 -21.44 16.75 2.42
CA LEU A 268 -21.01 17.19 3.75
C LEU A 268 -21.73 18.47 4.19
N ASP A 269 -21.83 19.47 3.29
CA ASP A 269 -22.56 20.73 3.56
C ASP A 269 -24.05 20.46 3.83
N GLU A 270 -24.65 19.55 3.04
CA GLU A 270 -26.04 19.13 3.25
C GLU A 270 -26.24 18.44 4.60
N ILE A 271 -25.30 17.55 5.01
CA ILE A 271 -25.34 16.87 6.32
C ILE A 271 -25.21 17.92 7.43
N ALA A 272 -24.22 18.80 7.38
CA ALA A 272 -24.04 19.86 8.38
C ALA A 272 -25.30 20.71 8.57
N THR A 273 -25.89 21.16 7.47
CA THR A 273 -27.13 21.97 7.50
C THR A 273 -28.32 21.19 8.05
N LYS A 274 -28.47 19.91 7.69
CA LYS A 274 -29.60 19.08 8.09
C LYS A 274 -29.54 18.63 9.53
N THR A 275 -28.34 18.51 10.10
CA THR A 275 -28.13 18.07 11.48
C THR A 275 -28.02 19.22 12.48
N GLU A 276 -28.01 20.47 11.99
CA GLU A 276 -27.97 21.66 12.81
C GLU A 276 -29.17 21.75 13.77
N GLY A 277 -28.92 22.18 15.01
CA GLY A 277 -29.94 22.36 16.03
C GLY A 277 -30.53 21.04 16.55
N GLY A 278 -29.77 19.96 16.56
CA GLY A 278 -30.17 18.66 17.12
C GLY A 278 -31.01 17.78 16.19
N LYS A 279 -31.22 18.17 14.94
CA LYS A 279 -32.00 17.37 13.98
C LYS A 279 -31.27 16.06 13.63
N GLY A 280 -32.04 14.99 13.37
CA GLY A 280 -31.48 13.68 12.97
C GLY A 280 -30.89 13.71 11.56
N GLY A 281 -29.88 12.87 11.32
CA GLY A 281 -29.17 12.76 10.06
C GLY A 281 -29.48 11.50 9.23
N GLU A 282 -30.60 10.83 9.52
CA GLU A 282 -30.97 9.58 8.85
C GLU A 282 -30.93 9.66 7.32
N GLY A 283 -30.20 8.72 6.70
CA GLY A 283 -30.12 8.56 5.24
C GLY A 283 -29.15 9.51 4.51
N PHE A 284 -28.67 10.58 5.15
CA PHE A 284 -27.76 11.52 4.51
C PHE A 284 -26.33 10.98 4.45
N PHE A 285 -25.89 10.24 5.46
CA PHE A 285 -24.57 9.63 5.55
C PHE A 285 -24.37 8.48 4.57
N GLU A 286 -25.37 7.65 4.36
CA GLU A 286 -25.31 6.50 3.45
C GLU A 286 -24.88 6.85 2.02
N LYS A 287 -25.37 7.98 1.50
CA LYS A 287 -24.99 8.45 0.17
C LYS A 287 -23.53 8.89 0.14
N LEU A 288 -23.07 9.60 1.17
CA LEU A 288 -21.69 10.06 1.27
C LEU A 288 -20.72 8.89 1.45
N LYS A 289 -21.02 7.95 2.35
CA LYS A 289 -20.21 6.75 2.58
C LYS A 289 -20.03 5.91 1.31
N ARG A 290 -21.08 5.75 0.51
CA ARG A 290 -20.97 5.10 -0.81
C ARG A 290 -20.01 5.82 -1.74
N MET A 291 -20.12 7.16 -1.85
CA MET A 291 -19.19 7.93 -2.69
C MET A 291 -17.74 7.86 -2.20
N VAL A 292 -17.52 7.79 -0.89
CA VAL A 292 -16.19 7.61 -0.27
C VAL A 292 -15.65 6.21 -0.57
N SER A 293 -16.48 5.19 -0.42
CA SER A 293 -16.11 3.80 -0.74
C SER A 293 -15.75 3.62 -2.23
N ASP A 294 -16.43 4.32 -3.14
CA ASP A 294 -16.13 4.28 -4.59
C ASP A 294 -14.72 4.81 -4.93
N VAL A 295 -14.10 5.60 -4.07
CA VAL A 295 -12.71 6.08 -4.23
C VAL A 295 -11.69 5.02 -3.79
N MET A 296 -12.09 4.12 -2.92
CA MET A 296 -11.22 3.02 -2.46
C MET A 296 -11.12 1.86 -3.45
N GLY A 297 -12.01 1.76 -4.44
CA GLY A 297 -12.01 0.79 -5.55
C GLY A 297 -12.93 -0.38 -5.31
#